data_1d31e966e8f123f9871bd69be6880e00
#
_entry.id   1d31e966e8f123f9871bd69be6880e00
#
_cell.length_a   1.000
_cell.length_b   1.000
_cell.length_c   1.000
_cell.angle_alpha   90.00
_cell.angle_beta   90.00
_cell.angle_gamma   90.00
#
_symmetry.space_group_name_H-M   'P 1'
#
loop_
_entity.id
_entity.type
_entity.pdbx_description
1 polymer ?
#
loop_
_entity_poly.entity_id
_entity_poly.type
_entity_poly.pdbx_seq_one_letter_code
_entity_poly.pdbx_strand_id
1 'polypeptide(L)'
;MRYLRPSLLVCQILVSSIAIAQQAALDQDARVIEILRQNGSDLAKPHAVDFFFLLPAESAATAVAKELQSAGYSLRRVHRSAKTNSWEVHAQRLMVPELAVMQATTITLTALARKYGGIYDGWGAPVAK
;
A
#
# COMPACT_ATOMS: atom_id res chain seq x y z
N MET A 1 -32.96 21.15 27.67
CA MET A 1 -32.20 19.92 27.82
C MET A 1 -31.36 19.69 26.56
N ARG A 2 -30.08 19.71 26.71
CA ARG A 2 -29.17 19.49 25.59
C ARG A 2 -28.65 18.07 25.64
N TYR A 3 -29.03 17.27 24.69
CA TYR A 3 -28.46 15.93 24.53
C TYR A 3 -27.18 16.04 23.72
N LEU A 4 -26.02 15.80 24.36
CA LEU A 4 -24.78 15.52 23.66
C LEU A 4 -24.95 14.17 22.95
N ARG A 5 -24.97 14.18 21.65
CA ARG A 5 -25.00 12.95 20.85
C ARG A 5 -23.59 12.35 20.83
N PRO A 6 -23.34 11.25 21.55
CA PRO A 6 -22.01 10.65 21.57
C PRO A 6 -21.56 10.10 20.22
N SER A 7 -22.51 9.88 19.31
CA SER A 7 -22.23 9.36 17.97
C SER A 7 -21.38 10.29 17.08
N LEU A 8 -21.50 11.60 17.27
CA LEU A 8 -20.73 12.57 16.48
C LEU A 8 -19.25 12.62 16.90
N LEU A 9 -18.96 12.47 18.19
CA LEU A 9 -17.59 12.44 18.71
C LEU A 9 -16.83 11.18 18.27
N VAL A 10 -17.49 10.03 18.24
CA VAL A 10 -16.92 8.76 17.79
C VAL A 10 -16.57 8.81 16.29
N CYS A 11 -17.44 9.39 15.46
CA CYS A 11 -17.16 9.58 14.03
C CYS A 11 -15.96 10.51 13.79
N GLN A 12 -15.80 11.58 14.55
CA GLN A 12 -14.68 12.52 14.42
C GLN A 12 -13.35 11.88 14.81
N ILE A 13 -13.31 11.05 15.84
CA ILE A 13 -12.11 10.33 16.28
C ILE A 13 -11.70 9.31 15.23
N LEU A 14 -12.63 8.56 14.63
CA LEU A 14 -12.35 7.57 13.58
C LEU A 14 -11.80 8.24 12.31
N VAL A 15 -12.40 9.36 11.87
CA VAL A 15 -11.93 10.12 10.70
C VAL A 15 -10.53 10.67 10.95
N SER A 16 -10.24 11.18 12.14
CA SER A 16 -8.91 11.69 12.51
C SER A 16 -7.86 10.56 12.50
N SER A 17 -8.19 9.39 13.01
CA SER A 17 -7.28 8.23 13.03
C SER A 17 -6.97 7.73 11.62
N ILE A 18 -7.96 7.69 10.72
CA ILE A 18 -7.79 7.32 9.31
C ILE A 18 -6.90 8.35 8.59
N ALA A 19 -7.13 9.64 8.80
CA ALA A 19 -6.33 10.71 8.21
C ALA A 19 -4.87 10.64 8.66
N ILE A 20 -4.60 10.37 9.93
CA ILE A 20 -3.25 10.21 10.47
C ILE A 20 -2.55 8.99 9.86
N ALA A 21 -3.23 7.85 9.78
CA ALA A 21 -2.69 6.64 9.16
C ALA A 21 -2.39 6.84 7.68
N GLN A 22 -3.27 7.53 6.95
CA GLN A 22 -3.07 7.86 5.54
C GLN A 22 -1.89 8.80 5.35
N GLN A 23 -1.74 9.83 6.18
CA GLN A 23 -0.61 10.75 6.13
C GLN A 23 0.71 10.01 6.40
N ALA A 24 0.75 9.10 7.38
CA ALA A 24 1.93 8.29 7.67
C ALA A 24 2.33 7.42 6.47
N ALA A 25 1.37 6.83 5.76
CA ALA A 25 1.62 6.05 4.55
C ALA A 25 2.19 6.92 3.41
N LEU A 26 1.67 8.13 3.22
CA LEU A 26 2.16 9.08 2.22
C LEU A 26 3.58 9.58 2.56
N ASP A 27 3.88 9.80 3.84
CA ASP A 27 5.21 10.15 4.32
C ASP A 27 6.21 9.01 4.07
N GLN A 28 5.77 7.77 4.18
CA GLN A 28 6.58 6.59 3.86
C GLN A 28 6.97 6.55 2.38
N ASP A 29 6.06 6.91 1.47
CA ASP A 29 6.37 7.01 0.03
C ASP A 29 7.52 7.99 -0.23
N ALA A 30 7.47 9.16 0.39
CA ALA A 30 8.53 10.16 0.28
C ALA A 30 9.88 9.65 0.82
N ARG A 31 9.88 8.89 1.91
CA ARG A 31 11.09 8.27 2.47
C ARG A 31 11.71 7.24 1.56
N VAL A 32 10.91 6.36 0.95
CA VAL A 32 11.43 5.34 0.02
C VAL A 32 12.10 6.01 -1.18
N ILE A 33 11.46 7.04 -1.74
CA ILE A 33 12.04 7.81 -2.85
C ILE A 33 13.37 8.46 -2.44
N GLU A 34 13.44 9.05 -1.25
CA GLU A 34 14.67 9.67 -0.76
C GLU A 34 15.78 8.64 -0.54
N ILE A 35 15.46 7.45 -0.03
CA ILE A 35 16.42 6.36 0.12
C ILE A 35 16.96 5.91 -1.25
N LEU A 36 16.09 5.79 -2.26
CA LEU A 36 16.51 5.48 -3.62
C LEU A 36 17.47 6.55 -4.16
N ARG A 37 17.14 7.82 -3.96
CA ARG A 37 17.99 8.95 -4.38
C ARG A 37 19.37 8.90 -3.70
N GLN A 38 19.41 8.68 -2.40
CA GLN A 38 20.65 8.57 -1.61
C GLN A 38 21.53 7.40 -2.05
N ASN A 39 20.92 6.34 -2.55
CA ASN A 39 21.64 5.16 -3.06
C ASN A 39 22.01 5.28 -4.55
N GLY A 40 21.85 6.45 -5.15
CA GLY A 40 22.28 6.72 -6.51
C GLY A 40 21.32 6.28 -7.59
N SER A 41 20.04 6.06 -7.26
CA SER A 41 19.01 5.73 -8.23
C SER A 41 18.70 6.94 -9.11
N ASP A 42 18.56 6.72 -10.42
CA ASP A 42 18.05 7.74 -11.34
C ASP A 42 16.53 7.74 -11.30
N LEU A 43 15.96 8.68 -10.54
CA LEU A 43 14.51 8.74 -10.30
C LEU A 43 13.69 9.10 -11.54
N ALA A 44 14.33 9.54 -12.63
CA ALA A 44 13.65 9.79 -13.90
C ALA A 44 13.45 8.51 -14.72
N LYS A 45 14.13 7.43 -14.36
CA LYS A 45 14.04 6.14 -15.06
C LYS A 45 12.96 5.24 -14.46
N PRO A 46 12.37 4.35 -15.28
CA PRO A 46 11.50 3.30 -14.75
C PRO A 46 12.24 2.40 -13.77
N HIS A 47 11.56 2.07 -12.68
CA HIS A 47 12.02 1.11 -11.67
C HIS A 47 11.08 -0.10 -11.66
N ALA A 48 11.61 -1.27 -11.39
CA ALA A 48 10.82 -2.45 -11.09
C ALA A 48 10.29 -2.32 -9.65
N VAL A 49 9.12 -1.73 -9.50
CA VAL A 49 8.53 -1.44 -8.19
C VAL A 49 7.81 -2.68 -7.68
N ASP A 50 8.16 -3.10 -6.48
CA ASP A 50 7.56 -4.23 -5.77
C ASP A 50 6.53 -3.72 -4.76
N PHE A 51 5.35 -4.34 -4.76
CA PHE A 51 4.22 -3.99 -3.88
C PHE A 51 3.85 -5.20 -3.02
N PHE A 52 3.60 -4.96 -1.74
CA PHE A 52 3.37 -6.02 -0.77
C PHE A 52 2.03 -5.84 -0.05
N PHE A 53 1.30 -6.93 0.10
CA PHE A 53 0.01 -6.99 0.78
C PHE A 53 -0.01 -8.13 1.79
N LEU A 54 -0.69 -7.91 2.90
CA LEU A 54 -0.97 -8.94 3.90
C LEU A 54 -2.48 -9.12 4.00
N LEU A 55 -2.96 -10.34 3.74
CA LEU A 55 -4.37 -10.68 3.73
C LEU A 55 -4.66 -11.77 4.78
N PRO A 56 -5.87 -11.77 5.37
CA PRO A 56 -6.20 -12.71 6.44
C PRO A 56 -6.44 -14.14 5.96
N ALA A 57 -6.75 -14.34 4.68
CA ALA A 57 -7.12 -15.64 4.13
C ALA A 57 -6.65 -15.79 2.69
N GLU A 58 -6.50 -17.02 2.23
CA GLU A 58 -6.13 -17.33 0.84
C GLU A 58 -7.11 -16.76 -0.18
N SER A 59 -8.41 -16.85 0.10
CA SER A 59 -9.45 -16.31 -0.78
C SER A 59 -9.32 -14.80 -0.98
N ALA A 60 -9.01 -14.07 0.08
CA ALA A 60 -8.74 -12.63 0.02
C ALA A 60 -7.47 -12.33 -0.79
N ALA A 61 -6.40 -13.10 -0.59
CA ALA A 61 -5.16 -12.96 -1.33
C ALA A 61 -5.37 -13.22 -2.83
N THR A 62 -6.12 -14.25 -3.18
CA THR A 62 -6.47 -14.58 -4.56
C THR A 62 -7.28 -13.46 -5.22
N ALA A 63 -8.24 -12.88 -4.49
CA ALA A 63 -9.06 -11.78 -4.99
C ALA A 63 -8.22 -10.51 -5.24
N VAL A 64 -7.34 -10.16 -4.31
CA VAL A 64 -6.40 -9.03 -4.47
C VAL A 64 -5.48 -9.27 -5.66
N ALA A 65 -4.91 -10.46 -5.79
CA ALA A 65 -4.04 -10.82 -6.90
C ALA A 65 -4.74 -10.67 -8.27
N LYS A 66 -6.00 -11.09 -8.37
CA LYS A 66 -6.80 -10.94 -9.59
C LYS A 66 -7.04 -9.46 -9.94
N GLU A 67 -7.40 -8.64 -8.97
CA GLU A 67 -7.61 -7.21 -9.21
C GLU A 67 -6.30 -6.51 -9.61
N LEU A 68 -5.19 -6.88 -9.01
CA LEU A 68 -3.87 -6.35 -9.39
C LEU A 68 -3.50 -6.72 -10.83
N GLN A 69 -3.69 -7.98 -11.23
CA GLN A 69 -3.44 -8.42 -12.60
C GLN A 69 -4.32 -7.65 -13.60
N SER A 70 -5.59 -7.46 -13.29
CA SER A 70 -6.52 -6.68 -14.13
C SER A 70 -6.13 -5.22 -14.25
N ALA A 71 -5.46 -4.66 -13.24
CA ALA A 71 -4.96 -3.29 -13.23
C ALA A 71 -3.56 -3.14 -13.86
N GLY A 72 -2.98 -4.21 -14.41
CA GLY A 72 -1.71 -4.18 -15.11
C GLY A 72 -0.47 -4.48 -14.27
N TYR A 73 -0.65 -4.98 -13.04
CA TYR A 73 0.46 -5.45 -12.21
C TYR A 73 0.83 -6.89 -12.58
N SER A 74 2.13 -7.20 -12.52
CA SER A 74 2.62 -8.57 -12.63
C SER A 74 2.60 -9.22 -11.25
N LEU A 75 1.94 -10.36 -11.13
CA LEU A 75 1.93 -11.12 -9.89
C LEU A 75 3.24 -11.90 -9.76
N ARG A 76 3.97 -11.68 -8.67
CA ARG A 76 5.24 -12.34 -8.40
C ARG A 76 5.09 -13.54 -7.48
N ARG A 77 4.31 -13.40 -6.43
CA ARG A 77 4.13 -14.46 -5.44
C ARG A 77 2.85 -14.27 -4.64
N VAL A 78 2.18 -15.37 -4.36
CA VAL A 78 1.13 -15.47 -3.34
C VAL A 78 1.49 -16.64 -2.45
N HIS A 79 1.69 -16.40 -1.15
CA HIS A 79 2.07 -17.45 -0.22
C HIS A 79 1.65 -17.14 1.20
N ARG A 80 1.55 -18.18 2.02
CA ARG A 80 1.31 -18.04 3.44
C ARG A 80 2.60 -17.72 4.17
N SER A 81 2.62 -16.63 4.93
CA SER A 81 3.76 -16.28 5.77
C SER A 81 3.72 -17.09 7.07
N ALA A 82 4.76 -17.86 7.34
CA ALA A 82 4.89 -18.59 8.59
C ALA A 82 5.05 -17.68 9.82
N LYS A 83 5.59 -16.45 9.61
CA LYS A 83 5.86 -15.50 10.70
C LYS A 83 4.61 -14.77 11.18
N THR A 84 3.72 -14.40 10.26
CA THR A 84 2.56 -13.54 10.56
C THR A 84 1.23 -14.27 10.53
N ASN A 85 1.23 -15.55 10.13
CA ASN A 85 0.02 -16.34 9.89
C ASN A 85 -0.95 -15.66 8.90
N SER A 86 -0.39 -14.82 8.04
CA SER A 86 -1.12 -14.07 7.00
C SER A 86 -0.75 -14.59 5.63
N TRP A 87 -1.56 -14.25 4.64
CA TRP A 87 -1.26 -14.49 3.24
C TRP A 87 -0.60 -13.24 2.65
N GLU A 88 0.57 -13.40 2.07
CA GLU A 88 1.32 -12.33 1.42
C GLU A 88 1.10 -12.35 -0.08
N VAL A 89 0.79 -11.19 -0.65
CA VAL A 89 0.74 -10.97 -2.09
C VAL A 89 1.88 -10.03 -2.47
N HIS A 90 2.73 -10.48 -3.37
CA HIS A 90 3.81 -9.69 -3.95
C HIS A 90 3.51 -9.45 -5.43
N ALA A 91 3.32 -8.21 -5.80
CA ALA A 91 3.12 -7.77 -7.17
C ALA A 91 4.22 -6.81 -7.60
N GLN A 92 4.41 -6.65 -8.89
CA GLN A 92 5.45 -5.79 -9.45
C GLN A 92 4.90 -4.98 -10.63
N ARG A 93 5.40 -3.76 -10.78
CA ARG A 93 5.12 -2.93 -11.94
C ARG A 93 6.33 -2.08 -12.30
N LEU A 94 6.64 -2.02 -13.58
CA LEU A 94 7.67 -1.10 -14.09
C LEU A 94 7.07 0.30 -14.19
N MET A 95 7.61 1.25 -13.44
CA MET A 95 7.12 2.62 -13.41
C MET A 95 8.17 3.61 -12.89
N VAL A 96 8.05 4.86 -13.29
CA VAL A 96 8.85 5.95 -12.72
C VAL A 96 8.29 6.29 -11.33
N PRO A 97 9.12 6.21 -10.26
CA PRO A 97 8.63 6.41 -8.88
C PRO A 97 8.50 7.90 -8.53
N GLU A 98 7.65 8.60 -9.26
CA GLU A 98 7.33 10.00 -9.00
C GLU A 98 6.45 10.12 -7.75
N LEU A 99 6.75 11.09 -6.87
CA LEU A 99 6.09 11.18 -5.56
C LEU A 99 4.56 11.21 -5.66
N ALA A 100 4.02 12.08 -6.51
CA ALA A 100 2.57 12.21 -6.66
C ALA A 100 1.93 10.90 -7.17
N VAL A 101 2.60 10.21 -8.09
CA VAL A 101 2.15 8.92 -8.63
C VAL A 101 2.20 7.84 -7.56
N MET A 102 3.28 7.77 -6.78
CA MET A 102 3.41 6.78 -5.72
C MET A 102 2.40 7.02 -4.59
N GLN A 103 2.14 8.27 -4.24
CA GLN A 103 1.11 8.60 -3.25
C GLN A 103 -0.30 8.22 -3.72
N ALA A 104 -0.65 8.51 -4.98
CA ALA A 104 -1.91 8.07 -5.56
C ALA A 104 -2.04 6.55 -5.59
N THR A 105 -0.96 5.86 -5.93
CA THR A 105 -0.88 4.39 -5.92
C THR A 105 -1.08 3.84 -4.51
N THR A 106 -0.43 4.40 -3.50
CA THR A 106 -0.59 4.01 -2.09
C THR A 106 -2.04 4.14 -1.62
N ILE A 107 -2.73 5.22 -1.99
CA ILE A 107 -4.15 5.41 -1.66
C ILE A 107 -5.01 4.32 -2.29
N THR A 108 -4.81 4.05 -3.58
CA THR A 108 -5.56 3.04 -4.32
C THR A 108 -5.32 1.64 -3.78
N LEU A 109 -4.07 1.26 -3.54
CA LEU A 109 -3.71 -0.07 -3.06
C LEU A 109 -4.10 -0.29 -1.60
N THR A 110 -4.08 0.74 -0.77
CA THR A 110 -4.60 0.69 0.60
C THR A 110 -6.10 0.39 0.60
N ALA A 111 -6.86 1.05 -0.28
CA ALA A 111 -8.30 0.80 -0.43
C ALA A 111 -8.58 -0.63 -0.91
N LEU A 112 -7.80 -1.13 -1.86
CA LEU A 112 -7.89 -2.51 -2.35
C LEU A 112 -7.66 -3.52 -1.21
N ALA A 113 -6.61 -3.36 -0.43
CA ALA A 113 -6.31 -4.24 0.70
C ALA A 113 -7.45 -4.25 1.72
N ARG A 114 -7.96 -3.07 2.09
CA ARG A 114 -9.06 -2.91 3.05
C ARG A 114 -10.36 -3.56 2.58
N LYS A 115 -10.65 -3.51 1.29
CA LYS A 115 -11.81 -4.16 0.69
C LYS A 115 -11.89 -5.66 1.02
N TYR A 116 -10.73 -6.30 1.16
CA TYR A 116 -10.61 -7.72 1.48
C TYR A 116 -10.11 -7.99 2.91
N GLY A 117 -10.21 -7.01 3.79
CA GLY A 117 -9.87 -7.15 5.22
C GLY A 117 -8.38 -7.21 5.51
N GLY A 118 -7.53 -6.80 4.57
CA GLY A 118 -6.08 -6.85 4.69
C GLY A 118 -5.40 -5.50 4.82
N ILE A 119 -4.09 -5.52 4.67
CA ILE A 119 -3.21 -4.37 4.79
C ILE A 119 -2.33 -4.26 3.55
N TYR A 120 -2.21 -3.05 3.01
CA TYR A 120 -1.16 -2.72 2.06
C TYR A 120 0.12 -2.42 2.84
N ASP A 121 1.15 -3.26 2.64
CA ASP A 121 2.39 -3.22 3.44
C ASP A 121 3.50 -2.36 2.79
N GLY A 122 3.16 -1.59 1.79
CA GLY A 122 4.09 -0.67 1.15
C GLY A 122 4.78 -1.22 -0.09
N TRP A 123 5.78 -0.48 -0.54
CA TRP A 123 6.52 -0.78 -1.77
C TRP A 123 8.03 -0.57 -1.59
N GLY A 124 8.78 -1.16 -2.47
CA GLY A 124 10.21 -0.96 -2.60
C GLY A 124 10.64 -1.14 -4.05
N ALA A 125 11.87 -0.80 -4.36
CA ALA A 125 12.43 -1.00 -5.68
C ALA A 125 13.96 -1.15 -5.62
N PRO A 126 14.58 -1.94 -6.51
CA PRO A 126 16.02 -1.91 -6.71
C PRO A 126 16.47 -0.56 -7.26
N VAL A 127 17.71 -0.19 -6.98
CA VAL A 127 18.32 1.02 -7.55
C VAL A 127 18.41 0.89 -9.08
N ALA A 128 17.96 1.92 -9.79
CA ALA A 128 18.08 2.05 -11.24
C ALA A 128 19.15 3.11 -11.55
N LYS A 129 20.26 2.69 -12.15
CA LYS A 129 21.38 3.59 -12.51
C LYS A 129 21.28 4.10 -13.94
#